data_3e70661bec66a32c1e825d096284d034
#
_entry.id   3e70661bec66a32c1e825d096284d034
#
_cell.length_a   1.000
_cell.length_b   1.000
_cell.length_c   1.000
_cell.angle_alpha   90.00
_cell.angle_beta   90.00
_cell.angle_gamma   90.00
#
_symmetry.space_group_name_H-M   'P 1'
#
loop_
_entity.id
_entity.type
_entity.pdbx_description
1 polymer ?
#
loop_
_entity_poly.entity_id
_entity_poly.type
_entity_poly.pdbx_seq_one_letter_code
_entity_poly.pdbx_strand_id
1 'polypeptide(L)'
;MGQLSQERPKVIPEMVFVKRKKVYMSVVNMVNNLKELFPEYVVLLKIGTFYECYNDDANMISYLFQYKIKILSSGDKNCGFPLVSYNRVISNLESRNINYISIDKNHNYEEIDKMNYKQKNKYKEISSKANDYLDKVNWIDKIKAYLLKNSDKLEEVEKLLYER
;
A
#
# COMPACT_ATOMS: atom_id res chain seq x y z
N MET A 1 37.77 -1.08 -7.28
CA MET A 1 36.46 -0.58 -6.83
C MET A 1 35.49 -0.68 -8.00
N GLY A 2 34.74 -1.75 -8.09
CA GLY A 2 33.77 -1.96 -9.17
C GLY A 2 32.50 -1.20 -8.83
N GLN A 3 32.17 -0.17 -9.62
CA GLN A 3 30.82 0.37 -9.69
C GLN A 3 29.95 -0.73 -10.30
N LEU A 4 29.15 -1.40 -9.47
CA LEU A 4 28.01 -2.17 -9.94
C LEU A 4 27.01 -1.18 -10.52
N SER A 5 27.04 -1.02 -11.84
CA SER A 5 26.01 -0.34 -12.60
C SER A 5 24.69 -1.05 -12.28
N GLN A 6 23.81 -0.34 -11.56
CA GLN A 6 22.42 -0.75 -11.36
C GLN A 6 21.76 -0.73 -12.76
N GLU A 7 21.75 -1.87 -13.44
CA GLU A 7 20.91 -2.03 -14.63
C GLU A 7 19.46 -1.93 -14.18
N ARG A 8 18.85 -0.80 -14.48
CA ARG A 8 17.41 -0.63 -14.39
C ARG A 8 16.77 -1.57 -15.41
N PRO A 9 15.74 -2.35 -15.05
CA PRO A 9 14.94 -3.00 -16.07
C PRO A 9 14.34 -1.90 -16.97
N LYS A 10 14.84 -1.79 -18.17
CA LYS A 10 14.59 -0.65 -19.07
C LYS A 10 13.19 -0.60 -19.67
N VAL A 11 12.40 -1.65 -19.56
CA VAL A 11 11.09 -1.72 -20.21
C VAL A 11 10.18 -2.64 -19.40
N ILE A 12 8.97 -2.18 -19.05
CA ILE A 12 7.89 -3.10 -18.70
C ILE A 12 7.66 -3.97 -19.95
N PRO A 13 7.69 -5.31 -19.87
CA PRO A 13 7.48 -6.14 -21.03
C PRO A 13 6.22 -5.70 -21.79
N GLU A 14 6.27 -5.63 -23.12
CA GLU A 14 5.13 -5.23 -23.96
C GLU A 14 3.84 -6.01 -23.69
N MET A 15 3.92 -7.16 -23.01
CA MET A 15 2.78 -7.95 -22.55
C MET A 15 1.87 -7.22 -21.58
N VAL A 16 2.35 -6.19 -20.87
CA VAL A 16 1.52 -5.39 -19.93
C VAL A 16 0.72 -4.34 -20.68
N PHE A 17 1.22 -3.90 -21.83
CA PHE A 17 0.62 -2.83 -22.65
C PHE A 17 0.22 -3.34 -24.04
N VAL A 18 -0.52 -4.44 -24.11
CA VAL A 18 -1.07 -4.89 -25.40
C VAL A 18 -1.97 -3.79 -25.93
N LYS A 19 -1.55 -3.16 -27.05
CA LYS A 19 -2.36 -2.30 -27.92
C LYS A 19 -3.56 -3.09 -28.46
N ARG A 20 -4.52 -3.41 -27.61
CA ARG A 20 -5.84 -3.88 -28.04
C ARG A 20 -6.86 -2.92 -27.50
N LYS A 21 -7.50 -2.16 -28.43
CA LYS A 21 -8.67 -1.29 -28.23
C LYS A 21 -8.64 -0.59 -26.87
N LYS A 22 -8.78 0.73 -26.81
CA LYS A 22 -8.98 1.52 -25.57
C LYS A 22 -10.05 0.86 -24.67
N VAL A 23 -9.67 -0.22 -24.00
CA VAL A 23 -10.39 -0.72 -22.85
C VAL A 23 -9.92 0.17 -21.73
N TYR A 24 -10.80 0.96 -21.18
CA TYR A 24 -10.57 1.67 -19.93
C TYR A 24 -10.38 0.58 -18.85
N MET A 25 -9.17 0.08 -18.72
CA MET A 25 -8.83 -0.83 -17.66
C MET A 25 -8.96 -0.06 -16.35
N SER A 26 -9.71 -0.60 -15.38
CA SER A 26 -9.82 0.06 -14.09
C SER A 26 -8.42 0.18 -13.47
N VAL A 27 -8.20 1.24 -12.69
CA VAL A 27 -6.93 1.46 -11.98
C VAL A 27 -6.54 0.24 -11.16
N VAL A 28 -7.51 -0.41 -10.53
CA VAL A 28 -7.30 -1.62 -9.73
C VAL A 28 -6.81 -2.78 -10.58
N ASN A 29 -7.38 -3.00 -11.77
CA ASN A 29 -6.93 -4.07 -12.67
C ASN A 29 -5.48 -3.83 -13.14
N MET A 30 -5.11 -2.59 -13.38
CA MET A 30 -3.73 -2.26 -13.75
C MET A 30 -2.76 -2.55 -12.59
N VAL A 31 -3.11 -2.17 -11.36
CA VAL A 31 -2.32 -2.49 -10.17
C VAL A 31 -2.18 -4.01 -10.02
N ASN A 32 -3.27 -4.76 -10.20
CA ASN A 32 -3.23 -6.22 -10.09
C ASN A 32 -2.27 -6.84 -11.12
N ASN A 33 -2.30 -6.38 -12.38
CA ASN A 33 -1.35 -6.83 -13.39
C ASN A 33 0.11 -6.51 -13.02
N LEU A 34 0.37 -5.33 -12.45
CA LEU A 34 1.70 -4.99 -11.96
C LEU A 34 2.13 -5.88 -10.78
N LYS A 35 1.19 -6.22 -9.89
CA LYS A 35 1.45 -7.11 -8.77
C LYS A 35 1.73 -8.55 -9.20
N GLU A 36 1.19 -9.01 -10.32
CA GLU A 36 1.56 -10.31 -10.91
C GLU A 36 3.03 -10.34 -11.36
N LEU A 37 3.53 -9.23 -11.92
CA LEU A 37 4.92 -9.11 -12.36
C LEU A 37 5.89 -8.76 -11.21
N PHE A 38 5.42 -7.96 -10.27
CA PHE A 38 6.20 -7.41 -9.16
C PHE A 38 5.52 -7.65 -7.81
N PRO A 39 5.33 -8.92 -7.38
CA PRO A 39 4.51 -9.26 -6.21
C PRO A 39 5.05 -8.67 -4.90
N GLU A 40 6.35 -8.40 -4.82
CA GLU A 40 7.03 -7.90 -3.63
C GLU A 40 7.44 -6.43 -3.76
N TYR A 41 6.69 -5.64 -4.52
CA TYR A 41 6.89 -4.20 -4.68
C TYR A 41 5.65 -3.44 -4.22
N VAL A 42 5.84 -2.34 -3.51
CA VAL A 42 4.76 -1.38 -3.26
C VAL A 42 4.51 -0.61 -4.56
N VAL A 43 3.30 -0.69 -5.09
CA VAL A 43 2.89 0.02 -6.30
C VAL A 43 2.24 1.34 -5.92
N LEU A 44 2.85 2.44 -6.34
CA LEU A 44 2.40 3.81 -6.09
C LEU A 44 1.95 4.44 -7.41
N LEU A 45 0.67 4.78 -7.51
CA LEU A 45 0.11 5.44 -8.68
C LEU A 45 -0.11 6.92 -8.40
N LYS A 46 0.48 7.78 -9.20
CA LYS A 46 0.21 9.21 -9.17
C LYS A 46 -1.11 9.51 -9.87
N ILE A 47 -2.08 10.03 -9.13
CA ILE A 47 -3.40 10.43 -9.61
C ILE A 47 -3.65 11.87 -9.17
N GLY A 48 -3.50 12.81 -10.10
CA GLY A 48 -3.61 14.23 -9.79
C GLY A 48 -2.55 14.69 -8.78
N THR A 49 -2.98 15.19 -7.63
CA THR A 49 -2.12 15.68 -6.54
C THR A 49 -1.83 14.63 -5.47
N PHE A 50 -2.20 13.38 -5.70
CA PHE A 50 -2.02 12.26 -4.76
C PHE A 50 -1.23 11.13 -5.40
N TYR A 51 -0.56 10.36 -4.55
CA TYR A 51 -0.19 8.98 -4.83
C TYR A 51 -1.17 8.05 -4.15
N GLU A 52 -1.60 7.02 -4.85
CA GLU A 52 -2.52 6.00 -4.36
C GLU A 52 -1.89 4.61 -4.43
N CYS A 53 -2.22 3.77 -3.48
CA CYS A 53 -1.88 2.36 -3.44
C CYS A 53 -3.09 1.53 -3.01
N TYR A 54 -3.05 0.23 -3.26
CA TYR A 54 -4.23 -0.63 -3.15
C TYR A 54 -3.92 -1.90 -2.36
N ASN A 55 -4.94 -2.46 -1.73
CA ASN A 55 -4.94 -3.73 -1.01
C ASN A 55 -3.78 -3.86 0.00
N ASP A 56 -2.88 -4.82 -0.13
CA ASP A 56 -1.75 -5.01 0.79
C ASP A 56 -0.80 -3.82 0.84
N ASP A 57 -0.58 -3.16 -0.30
CA ASP A 57 0.23 -1.95 -0.36
C ASP A 57 -0.44 -0.80 0.40
N ALA A 58 -1.78 -0.68 0.31
CA ALA A 58 -2.55 0.28 1.09
C ALA A 58 -2.45 0.00 2.60
N ASN A 59 -2.50 -1.26 3.00
CA ASN A 59 -2.30 -1.67 4.38
C ASN A 59 -0.90 -1.28 4.88
N MET A 60 0.15 -1.53 4.09
CA MET A 60 1.52 -1.16 4.42
C MET A 60 1.71 0.35 4.57
N ILE A 61 1.23 1.13 3.63
CA ILE A 61 1.34 2.60 3.66
C ILE A 61 0.55 3.18 4.84
N SER A 62 -0.64 2.65 5.12
CA SER A 62 -1.41 3.04 6.31
C SER A 62 -0.67 2.70 7.60
N TYR A 63 -0.11 1.50 7.72
CA TYR A 63 0.64 1.05 8.88
C TYR A 63 1.90 1.89 9.14
N LEU A 64 2.66 2.18 8.08
CA LEU A 64 3.93 2.91 8.20
C LEU A 64 3.77 4.41 8.43
N PHE A 65 2.71 5.01 7.89
CA PHE A 65 2.56 6.48 7.83
C PHE A 65 1.26 7.00 8.44
N GLN A 66 0.38 6.12 8.93
CA GLN A 66 -0.92 6.47 9.54
C GLN A 66 -1.88 7.17 8.57
N TYR A 67 -1.74 6.96 7.27
CA TYR A 67 -2.71 7.43 6.29
C TYR A 67 -3.97 6.56 6.34
N LYS A 68 -5.12 7.19 6.12
CA LYS A 68 -6.42 6.53 6.22
C LYS A 68 -6.67 5.60 5.04
N ILE A 69 -7.11 4.37 5.34
CA ILE A 69 -7.63 3.42 4.34
C ILE A 69 -9.08 3.76 4.02
N LYS A 70 -9.43 3.69 2.74
CA LYS A 70 -10.81 3.73 2.22
C LYS A 70 -11.13 2.36 1.62
N ILE A 71 -12.35 1.91 1.80
CA ILE A 71 -12.89 0.74 1.11
C ILE A 71 -13.66 1.22 -0.10
N LEU A 72 -13.28 0.75 -1.27
CA LEU A 72 -13.94 1.06 -2.53
C LEU A 72 -15.23 0.24 -2.70
N SER A 73 -16.10 0.64 -3.64
CA SER A 73 -17.31 -0.13 -3.96
C SER A 73 -17.05 -1.55 -4.46
N SER A 74 -15.87 -1.81 -5.01
CA SER A 74 -15.38 -3.15 -5.39
C SER A 74 -15.00 -4.03 -4.20
N GLY A 75 -14.87 -3.46 -2.99
CA GLY A 75 -14.31 -4.13 -1.83
C GLY A 75 -12.79 -3.96 -1.68
N ASP A 76 -12.10 -3.44 -2.69
CA ASP A 76 -10.66 -3.17 -2.62
C ASP A 76 -10.35 -2.07 -1.61
N LYS A 77 -9.20 -2.19 -0.96
CA LYS A 77 -8.66 -1.15 -0.09
C LYS A 77 -7.86 -0.14 -0.90
N ASN A 78 -8.02 1.12 -0.58
CA ASN A 78 -7.24 2.22 -1.15
C ASN A 78 -6.67 3.08 -0.03
N CYS A 79 -5.40 3.47 -0.17
CA CYS A 79 -4.74 4.42 0.70
C CYS A 79 -4.01 5.46 -0.16
N GLY A 80 -4.28 6.74 0.07
CA GLY A 80 -3.66 7.82 -0.67
C GLY A 80 -2.91 8.78 0.24
N PHE A 81 -1.84 9.36 -0.29
CA PHE A 81 -1.09 10.42 0.36
C PHE A 81 -0.75 11.55 -0.62
N PRO A 82 -0.64 12.80 -0.14
CA PRO A 82 -0.41 13.95 -1.00
C PRO A 82 0.98 13.92 -1.64
N LEU A 83 1.08 14.47 -2.86
CA LEU A 83 2.31 14.52 -3.66
C LEU A 83 3.50 15.12 -2.87
N VAL A 84 3.25 16.12 -2.03
CA VAL A 84 4.29 16.75 -1.19
C VAL A 84 4.94 15.78 -0.20
N SER A 85 4.27 14.68 0.14
CA SER A 85 4.79 13.63 1.03
C SER A 85 5.60 12.56 0.30
N TYR A 86 5.65 12.59 -1.04
CA TYR A 86 6.26 11.53 -1.85
C TYR A 86 7.70 11.22 -1.43
N ASN A 87 8.57 12.23 -1.36
CA ASN A 87 9.97 12.01 -1.01
C ASN A 87 10.15 11.41 0.39
N ARG A 88 9.31 11.83 1.36
CA ARG A 88 9.31 11.25 2.71
C ARG A 88 8.92 9.77 2.69
N VAL A 89 7.88 9.44 1.93
CA VAL A 89 7.41 8.05 1.80
C VAL A 89 8.49 7.18 1.16
N ILE A 90 9.05 7.63 0.02
CA ILE A 90 10.09 6.89 -0.70
C ILE A 90 11.34 6.68 0.16
N SER A 91 11.86 7.73 0.80
CA SER A 91 13.03 7.62 1.69
C SER A 91 12.79 6.64 2.84
N ASN A 92 11.57 6.59 3.37
CA ASN A 92 11.23 5.64 4.43
C ASN A 92 11.15 4.20 3.90
N LEU A 93 10.56 3.97 2.73
CA LEU A 93 10.53 2.64 2.10
C LEU A 93 11.96 2.15 1.81
N GLU A 94 12.81 3.02 1.26
CA GLU A 94 14.21 2.71 0.96
C GLU A 94 15.03 2.38 2.22
N SER A 95 14.87 3.15 3.30
CA SER A 95 15.56 2.93 4.57
C SER A 95 15.15 1.61 5.25
N ARG A 96 13.94 1.14 4.97
CA ARG A 96 13.40 -0.13 5.46
C ARG A 96 13.67 -1.31 4.54
N ASN A 97 14.40 -1.11 3.46
CA ASN A 97 14.64 -2.13 2.42
C ASN A 97 13.33 -2.65 1.81
N ILE A 98 12.36 -1.79 1.53
CA ILE A 98 11.12 -2.14 0.85
C ILE A 98 11.24 -1.71 -0.62
N ASN A 99 10.98 -2.63 -1.52
CA ASN A 99 10.94 -2.33 -2.95
C ASN A 99 9.63 -1.62 -3.31
N TYR A 100 9.72 -0.68 -4.24
CA TYR A 100 8.57 0.07 -4.73
C TYR A 100 8.68 0.37 -6.24
N ILE A 101 7.52 0.63 -6.84
CA ILE A 101 7.34 1.12 -8.19
C ILE A 101 6.43 2.34 -8.12
N SER A 102 6.84 3.43 -8.77
CA SER A 102 6.06 4.65 -8.90
C SER A 102 5.70 4.89 -10.37
N ILE A 103 4.43 5.15 -10.65
CA ILE A 103 3.90 5.35 -12.01
C ILE A 103 3.01 6.59 -12.02
N ASP A 104 3.21 7.45 -13.03
CA ASP A 104 2.35 8.61 -13.28
C ASP A 104 1.23 8.26 -14.28
N LYS A 105 0.00 8.45 -13.87
CA LYS A 105 -1.18 8.27 -14.73
C LYS A 105 -1.17 9.17 -15.98
N ASN A 106 -0.53 10.32 -15.88
CA ASN A 106 -0.49 11.26 -17.01
C ASN A 106 0.29 10.74 -18.22
N HIS A 107 1.15 9.73 -18.02
CA HIS A 107 1.89 9.05 -19.10
C HIS A 107 1.18 7.77 -19.57
N ASN A 108 -0.16 7.70 -19.45
CA ASN A 108 -0.99 6.54 -19.83
C ASN A 108 -0.55 5.21 -19.20
N TYR A 109 0.21 5.26 -18.08
CA TYR A 109 0.79 4.09 -17.40
C TYR A 109 1.77 3.26 -18.27
N GLU A 110 2.32 3.86 -19.32
CA GLU A 110 3.22 3.18 -20.26
C GLU A 110 4.65 3.10 -19.74
N GLU A 111 4.99 3.91 -18.71
CA GLU A 111 6.34 3.99 -18.17
C GLU A 111 6.35 3.96 -16.65
N ILE A 112 7.35 3.26 -16.11
CA ILE A 112 7.69 3.34 -14.68
C ILE A 112 8.51 4.61 -14.46
N ASP A 113 8.01 5.56 -13.66
CA ASP A 113 8.74 6.79 -13.35
C ASP A 113 9.95 6.53 -12.45
N LYS A 114 9.74 5.70 -11.43
CA LYS A 114 10.78 5.34 -10.47
C LYS A 114 10.56 3.93 -9.94
N MET A 115 11.65 3.20 -9.84
CA MET A 115 11.70 1.87 -9.25
C MET A 115 13.00 1.70 -8.49
N ASN A 116 12.97 1.05 -7.34
CA ASN A 116 14.16 0.62 -6.65
C ASN A 116 14.30 -0.90 -6.67
N TYR A 117 15.50 -1.37 -6.34
CA TYR A 117 15.75 -2.78 -6.08
C TYR A 117 16.63 -2.92 -4.84
N LYS A 118 16.18 -3.70 -3.88
CA LYS A 118 16.93 -4.07 -2.68
C LYS A 118 17.06 -5.59 -2.62
N GLN A 119 18.28 -6.08 -2.55
CA GLN A 119 18.56 -7.51 -2.48
C GLN A 119 17.91 -8.19 -1.27
N LYS A 120 17.86 -7.49 -0.14
CA LYS A 120 17.17 -7.94 1.09
C LYS A 120 15.84 -7.21 1.23
N ASN A 121 14.92 -7.46 0.29
CA ASN A 121 13.60 -6.87 0.30
C ASN A 121 12.77 -7.35 1.49
N LYS A 122 12.27 -6.43 2.29
CA LYS A 122 11.43 -6.70 3.47
C LYS A 122 9.94 -6.56 3.23
N TYR A 123 9.51 -6.52 1.97
CA TYR A 123 8.10 -6.35 1.61
C TYR A 123 7.19 -7.34 2.37
N LYS A 124 7.46 -8.64 2.28
CA LYS A 124 6.64 -9.68 2.93
C LYS A 124 6.57 -9.53 4.44
N GLU A 125 7.70 -9.25 5.09
CA GLU A 125 7.76 -9.05 6.54
C GLU A 125 6.88 -7.87 6.97
N ILE A 126 7.01 -6.74 6.30
CA ILE A 126 6.26 -5.53 6.65
C ILE A 126 4.79 -5.66 6.26
N SER A 127 4.46 -6.28 5.13
CA SER A 127 3.08 -6.56 4.72
C SER A 127 2.35 -7.43 5.76
N SER A 128 2.98 -8.51 6.24
CA SER A 128 2.42 -9.34 7.31
C SER A 128 2.17 -8.54 8.59
N LYS A 129 3.14 -7.75 9.03
CA LYS A 129 2.98 -6.89 10.23
C LYS A 129 1.87 -5.86 10.06
N ALA A 130 1.72 -5.29 8.87
CA ALA A 130 0.67 -4.32 8.57
C ALA A 130 -0.71 -4.97 8.62
N ASN A 131 -0.87 -6.15 8.04
CA ASN A 131 -2.14 -6.89 8.06
C ASN A 131 -2.51 -7.28 9.49
N ASP A 132 -1.60 -7.86 10.27
CA ASP A 132 -1.82 -8.22 11.67
C ASP A 132 -2.21 -7.01 12.54
N TYR A 133 -1.56 -5.87 12.31
CA TYR A 133 -1.87 -4.64 13.03
C TYR A 133 -3.29 -4.14 12.71
N LEU A 134 -3.64 -4.08 11.43
CA LEU A 134 -4.95 -3.59 10.99
C LEU A 134 -6.09 -4.52 11.41
N ASP A 135 -5.86 -5.82 11.42
CA ASP A 135 -6.83 -6.78 11.93
C ASP A 135 -7.10 -6.56 13.43
N LYS A 136 -6.05 -6.30 14.22
CA LYS A 136 -6.20 -5.95 15.64
C LYS A 136 -6.94 -4.63 15.82
N VAL A 137 -6.63 -3.60 15.04
CA VAL A 137 -7.34 -2.30 15.09
C VAL A 137 -8.82 -2.50 14.77
N ASN A 138 -9.14 -3.21 13.69
CA ASN A 138 -10.52 -3.50 13.31
C ASN A 138 -11.27 -4.28 14.40
N TRP A 139 -10.61 -5.21 15.06
CA TRP A 139 -11.19 -5.96 16.17
C TRP A 139 -11.47 -5.06 17.39
N ILE A 140 -10.51 -4.20 17.75
CA ILE A 140 -10.69 -3.21 18.83
C ILE A 140 -11.86 -2.29 18.53
N ASP A 141 -11.99 -1.79 17.30
CA ASP A 141 -13.10 -0.93 16.90
C ASP A 141 -14.47 -1.65 17.01
N LYS A 142 -14.53 -2.94 16.69
CA LYS A 142 -15.73 -3.76 16.88
C LYS A 142 -16.08 -3.93 18.37
N ILE A 143 -15.08 -4.21 19.22
CA ILE A 143 -15.28 -4.29 20.68
C ILE A 143 -15.77 -2.96 21.21
N LYS A 144 -15.12 -1.86 20.85
CA LYS A 144 -15.53 -0.52 21.25
C LYS A 144 -16.99 -0.22 20.88
N ALA A 145 -17.36 -0.51 19.62
CA ALA A 145 -18.73 -0.32 19.17
C ALA A 145 -19.74 -1.21 19.92
N TYR A 146 -19.36 -2.42 20.29
CA TYR A 146 -20.18 -3.31 21.12
C TYR A 146 -20.37 -2.78 22.53
N LEU A 147 -19.29 -2.36 23.21
CA LEU A 147 -19.34 -1.84 24.59
C LEU A 147 -20.13 -0.56 24.69
N LEU A 148 -20.03 0.34 23.69
CA LEU A 148 -20.82 1.57 23.65
C LEU A 148 -22.34 1.32 23.54
N LYS A 149 -22.74 0.15 23.03
CA LYS A 149 -24.15 -0.27 22.95
C LYS A 149 -24.62 -1.07 24.16
N ASN A 150 -23.70 -1.56 24.99
CA ASN A 150 -23.98 -2.44 26.13
C ASN A 150 -23.24 -1.90 27.36
N SER A 151 -23.83 -0.91 28.02
CA SER A 151 -23.21 -0.19 29.15
C SER A 151 -22.89 -1.08 30.34
N ASP A 152 -23.72 -2.11 30.60
CA ASP A 152 -23.45 -3.13 31.62
C ASP A 152 -22.13 -3.86 31.39
N LYS A 153 -21.83 -4.16 30.14
CA LYS A 153 -20.55 -4.79 29.76
C LYS A 153 -19.36 -3.83 29.83
N LEU A 154 -19.61 -2.54 29.59
CA LEU A 154 -18.58 -1.52 29.76
C LEU A 154 -18.15 -1.42 31.23
N GLU A 155 -19.11 -1.38 32.18
CA GLU A 155 -18.83 -1.36 33.62
C GLU A 155 -18.06 -2.60 34.10
N GLU A 156 -18.37 -3.80 33.56
CA GLU A 156 -17.62 -5.02 33.86
C GLU A 156 -16.15 -4.91 33.41
N VAL A 157 -15.92 -4.38 32.21
CA VAL A 157 -14.55 -4.18 31.67
C VAL A 157 -13.78 -3.13 32.48
N GLU A 158 -14.43 -2.02 32.85
CA GLU A 158 -13.82 -0.99 33.71
C GLU A 158 -13.36 -1.56 35.05
N LYS A 159 -14.17 -2.37 35.71
CA LYS A 159 -13.75 -3.06 36.94
C LYS A 159 -12.51 -3.91 36.75
N LEU A 160 -12.44 -4.72 35.68
CA LEU A 160 -11.28 -5.55 35.37
C LEU A 160 -10.00 -4.75 35.11
N LEU A 161 -10.11 -3.52 34.61
CA LEU A 161 -8.96 -2.65 34.33
C LEU A 161 -8.44 -1.93 35.59
N TYR A 162 -9.31 -1.62 36.53
CA TYR A 162 -8.98 -0.83 37.74
C TYR A 162 -8.80 -1.66 39.02
N GLU A 163 -9.14 -2.95 39.00
CA GLU A 163 -8.93 -3.88 40.11
C GLU A 163 -7.52 -4.50 40.20
N ARG A 164 -6.51 -3.87 39.59
CA ARG A 164 -5.10 -4.31 39.66
C ARG A 164 -4.33 -3.56 40.72
#